data_75b82e36e37ffae55b19f259db93e33a
#
_entry.id   75b82e36e37ffae55b19f259db93e33a
#
_cell.length_a   1.000
_cell.length_b   1.000
_cell.length_c   1.000
_cell.angle_alpha   90.00
_cell.angle_beta   90.00
_cell.angle_gamma   90.00
#
_symmetry.space_group_name_H-M   'P 1'
#
loop_
_entity.id
_entity.type
_entity.pdbx_description
1 polymer ?
#
loop_
_entity_poly.entity_id
_entity_poly.type
_entity_poly.pdbx_seq_one_letter_code
_entity_poly.pdbx_strand_id
1 'polypeptide(L)'
;MSLSVVIITKNESQNIGPCIESVAFADEVIVLDGKSEDDTATIARRLGARVIEVDEFRGFGAQKNWALSFASSEWVLSLDADERVPQDLAREIQAVVAGQSQAQGPVNRLQPTVFDIPRLTQFCGQWIHHCGWQPDRVTRLFKRGDAVFSNDMVHEKLISAAGQEWPKEGLGHLRCNLEHYSYRTPDDYWRKLEHYSRAWAQERHSRGVKVSMLRALASSVFAFFRSYVLRLGFLDGSMGLAVCMMQAQATFAKYFTLYCLHQNQD
;
A
#
# COMPACT_ATOMS: atom_id res chain seq x y z
N MET A 1 -6.54 -6.28 -25.48
CA MET A 1 -6.94 -6.77 -24.14
C MET A 1 -7.40 -5.57 -23.33
N SER A 2 -8.35 -5.73 -22.42
CA SER A 2 -8.96 -4.62 -21.68
C SER A 2 -8.48 -4.58 -20.22
N LEU A 3 -8.52 -3.38 -19.62
CA LEU A 3 -8.04 -3.10 -18.26
C LEU A 3 -9.12 -2.42 -17.43
N SER A 4 -9.49 -3.01 -16.31
CA SER A 4 -10.27 -2.37 -15.25
C SER A 4 -9.33 -1.85 -14.14
N VAL A 5 -9.55 -0.63 -13.67
CA VAL A 5 -8.92 -0.12 -12.46
C VAL A 5 -9.92 -0.17 -11.32
N VAL A 6 -9.55 -0.77 -10.20
CA VAL A 6 -10.39 -0.83 -9.00
C VAL A 6 -9.74 -0.04 -7.86
N ILE A 7 -10.51 0.85 -7.24
CA ILE A 7 -10.05 1.73 -6.17
C ILE A 7 -11.02 1.61 -5.00
N ILE A 8 -10.51 1.39 -3.80
CA ILE A 8 -11.29 1.53 -2.57
C ILE A 8 -10.96 2.87 -1.92
N THR A 9 -11.96 3.56 -1.39
CA THR A 9 -11.76 4.91 -0.84
C THR A 9 -12.70 5.23 0.32
N LYS A 10 -12.27 6.15 1.20
CA LYS A 10 -13.11 6.82 2.18
C LYS A 10 -12.46 8.14 2.60
N ASN A 11 -13.16 9.26 2.38
CA ASN A 11 -12.70 10.62 2.72
C ASN A 11 -11.33 10.96 2.10
N GLU A 12 -11.22 10.76 0.78
CA GLU A 12 -10.00 10.97 0.00
C GLU A 12 -10.19 12.02 -1.11
N SER A 13 -10.99 13.07 -0.85
CA SER A 13 -11.32 14.10 -1.84
C SER A 13 -10.10 14.79 -2.44
N GLN A 14 -9.01 14.89 -1.69
CA GLN A 14 -7.74 15.47 -2.16
C GLN A 14 -6.93 14.50 -3.03
N ASN A 15 -7.18 13.18 -2.93
CA ASN A 15 -6.40 12.13 -3.58
C ASN A 15 -7.11 11.52 -4.79
N ILE A 16 -8.42 11.34 -4.70
CA ILE A 16 -9.17 10.54 -5.68
C ILE A 16 -9.10 11.12 -7.09
N GLY A 17 -9.15 12.45 -7.24
CA GLY A 17 -9.10 13.09 -8.55
C GLY A 17 -7.81 12.76 -9.31
N PRO A 18 -6.62 13.17 -8.80
CA PRO A 18 -5.35 12.84 -9.42
C PRO A 18 -5.09 11.32 -9.57
N CYS A 19 -5.66 10.47 -8.70
CA CYS A 19 -5.59 9.02 -8.86
C CYS A 19 -6.30 8.56 -10.14
N ILE A 20 -7.56 8.96 -10.32
CA ILE A 20 -8.36 8.61 -11.50
C ILE A 20 -7.73 9.18 -12.78
N GLU A 21 -7.27 10.44 -12.76
CA GLU A 21 -6.62 11.07 -13.90
C GLU A 21 -5.36 10.32 -14.33
N SER A 22 -4.58 9.75 -13.38
CA SER A 22 -3.37 8.99 -13.67
C SER A 22 -3.62 7.67 -14.40
N VAL A 23 -4.87 7.18 -14.39
CA VAL A 23 -5.28 5.93 -15.02
C VAL A 23 -6.30 6.13 -16.16
N ALA A 24 -6.34 7.32 -16.74
CA ALA A 24 -7.23 7.64 -17.87
C ALA A 24 -7.03 6.75 -19.12
N PHE A 25 -5.97 5.95 -19.15
CA PHE A 25 -5.70 4.96 -20.19
C PHE A 25 -6.45 3.63 -20.00
N ALA A 26 -7.12 3.42 -18.86
CA ALA A 26 -7.90 2.23 -18.58
C ALA A 26 -9.26 2.25 -19.29
N ASP A 27 -9.81 1.07 -19.58
CA ASP A 27 -11.12 0.94 -20.23
C ASP A 27 -12.27 1.24 -19.27
N GLU A 28 -12.07 0.98 -17.97
CA GLU A 28 -13.03 1.34 -16.92
C GLU A 28 -12.31 1.64 -15.60
N VAL A 29 -12.87 2.55 -14.81
CA VAL A 29 -12.44 2.86 -13.44
C VAL A 29 -13.63 2.65 -12.50
N ILE A 30 -13.44 1.79 -11.49
CA ILE A 30 -14.43 1.42 -10.50
C ILE A 30 -13.94 1.93 -9.14
N VAL A 31 -14.76 2.73 -8.48
CA VAL A 31 -14.47 3.27 -7.14
C VAL A 31 -15.49 2.69 -6.17
N LEU A 32 -15.03 1.90 -5.20
CA LEU A 32 -15.83 1.47 -4.07
C LEU A 32 -15.63 2.46 -2.93
N ASP A 33 -16.64 3.30 -2.71
CA ASP A 33 -16.60 4.36 -1.70
C ASP A 33 -17.24 3.89 -0.39
N GLY A 34 -16.48 3.95 0.69
CA GLY A 34 -16.91 3.59 2.04
C GLY A 34 -17.81 4.65 2.68
N LYS A 35 -18.73 5.26 1.91
CA LYS A 35 -19.62 6.34 2.33
C LYS A 35 -18.82 7.54 2.84
N SER A 36 -18.07 8.15 1.94
CA SER A 36 -17.32 9.38 2.22
C SER A 36 -18.26 10.53 2.58
N GLU A 37 -17.86 11.31 3.56
CA GLU A 37 -18.59 12.50 4.02
C GLU A 37 -18.10 13.79 3.33
N ASP A 38 -16.99 13.68 2.58
CA ASP A 38 -16.40 14.74 1.77
C ASP A 38 -16.77 14.58 0.27
N ASP A 39 -16.17 15.41 -0.59
CA ASP A 39 -16.45 15.41 -2.03
C ASP A 39 -15.87 14.23 -2.81
N THR A 40 -15.33 13.20 -2.16
CA THR A 40 -14.66 12.04 -2.80
C THR A 40 -15.51 11.41 -3.90
N ALA A 41 -16.74 10.98 -3.57
CA ALA A 41 -17.64 10.32 -4.52
C ALA A 41 -18.06 11.24 -5.66
N THR A 42 -18.28 12.53 -5.37
CA THR A 42 -18.66 13.56 -6.35
C THR A 42 -17.55 13.79 -7.36
N ILE A 43 -16.29 13.91 -6.89
CA ILE A 43 -15.11 14.08 -7.74
C ILE A 43 -14.92 12.85 -8.63
N ALA A 44 -15.03 11.64 -8.07
CA ALA A 44 -14.85 10.40 -8.82
C ALA A 44 -15.88 10.27 -9.95
N ARG A 45 -17.17 10.54 -9.70
CA ARG A 45 -18.22 10.52 -10.73
C ARG A 45 -17.99 11.54 -11.83
N ARG A 46 -17.58 12.76 -11.47
CA ARG A 46 -17.28 13.83 -12.43
C ARG A 46 -16.15 13.44 -13.39
N LEU A 47 -15.19 12.63 -12.93
CA LEU A 47 -14.08 12.12 -13.75
C LEU A 47 -14.44 10.82 -14.51
N GLY A 48 -15.71 10.40 -14.50
CA GLY A 48 -16.19 9.26 -15.27
C GLY A 48 -16.03 7.91 -14.59
N ALA A 49 -15.62 7.84 -13.34
CA ALA A 49 -15.55 6.59 -12.60
C ALA A 49 -16.95 6.05 -12.25
N ARG A 50 -17.11 4.73 -12.33
CA ARG A 50 -18.26 4.03 -11.78
C ARG A 50 -18.14 3.93 -10.27
N VAL A 51 -18.88 4.77 -9.53
CA VAL A 51 -18.83 4.82 -8.05
C VAL A 51 -19.91 3.93 -7.45
N ILE A 52 -19.51 3.03 -6.56
CA ILE A 52 -20.37 2.18 -5.74
C ILE A 52 -20.19 2.61 -4.28
N GLU A 53 -21.23 3.17 -3.68
CA GLU A 53 -21.22 3.54 -2.26
C GLU A 53 -21.63 2.35 -1.40
N VAL A 54 -20.90 2.14 -0.30
CA VAL A 54 -21.15 1.04 0.64
C VAL A 54 -21.09 1.53 2.08
N ASP A 55 -22.04 1.13 2.89
CA ASP A 55 -22.14 1.55 4.29
C ASP A 55 -21.26 0.71 5.23
N GLU A 56 -20.90 -0.51 4.80
CA GLU A 56 -20.22 -1.48 5.65
C GLU A 56 -18.74 -1.61 5.31
N PHE A 57 -17.88 -1.46 6.31
CA PHE A 57 -16.47 -1.80 6.20
C PHE A 57 -16.23 -3.24 6.69
N ARG A 58 -15.85 -4.13 5.76
CA ARG A 58 -15.61 -5.56 6.00
C ARG A 58 -14.14 -5.93 6.16
N GLY A 59 -13.25 -4.95 6.21
CA GLY A 59 -11.81 -5.11 6.12
C GLY A 59 -11.29 -4.81 4.72
N PHE A 60 -10.01 -4.45 4.61
CA PHE A 60 -9.43 -3.98 3.34
C PHE A 60 -9.48 -5.05 2.24
N GLY A 61 -9.16 -6.30 2.56
CA GLY A 61 -9.19 -7.39 1.58
C GLY A 61 -10.61 -7.66 1.06
N ALA A 62 -11.61 -7.72 1.94
CA ALA A 62 -13.00 -7.90 1.57
C ALA A 62 -13.53 -6.73 0.72
N GLN A 63 -13.14 -5.49 1.05
CA GLN A 63 -13.51 -4.31 0.26
C GLN A 63 -12.89 -4.34 -1.15
N LYS A 64 -11.62 -4.71 -1.25
CA LYS A 64 -10.95 -4.87 -2.55
C LYS A 64 -11.58 -5.98 -3.38
N ASN A 65 -11.93 -7.13 -2.77
CA ASN A 65 -12.64 -8.20 -3.47
C ASN A 65 -14.04 -7.75 -3.91
N TRP A 66 -14.72 -6.94 -3.13
CA TRP A 66 -16.02 -6.39 -3.49
C TRP A 66 -15.89 -5.43 -4.68
N ALA A 67 -14.91 -4.52 -4.68
CA ALA A 67 -14.61 -3.68 -5.83
C ALA A 67 -14.25 -4.52 -7.07
N LEU A 68 -13.44 -5.57 -6.90
CA LEU A 68 -13.04 -6.49 -7.95
C LEU A 68 -14.23 -7.21 -8.60
N SER A 69 -15.30 -7.50 -7.85
CA SER A 69 -16.50 -8.16 -8.39
C SER A 69 -17.24 -7.35 -9.45
N PHE A 70 -17.00 -6.04 -9.51
CA PHE A 70 -17.58 -5.16 -10.52
C PHE A 70 -16.71 -5.01 -11.78
N ALA A 71 -15.47 -5.49 -11.75
CA ALA A 71 -14.55 -5.41 -12.89
C ALA A 71 -15.00 -6.33 -14.03
N SER A 72 -15.02 -5.80 -15.24
CA SER A 72 -15.46 -6.53 -16.46
C SER A 72 -14.31 -6.91 -17.39
N SER A 73 -13.18 -6.20 -17.31
CA SER A 73 -12.03 -6.38 -18.20
C SER A 73 -11.23 -7.65 -17.92
N GLU A 74 -10.36 -8.04 -18.86
CA GLU A 74 -9.47 -9.20 -18.72
C GLU A 74 -8.38 -8.97 -17.66
N TRP A 75 -7.86 -7.74 -17.58
CA TRP A 75 -6.86 -7.33 -16.60
C TRP A 75 -7.45 -6.41 -15.55
N VAL A 76 -6.91 -6.47 -14.36
CA VAL A 76 -7.26 -5.61 -13.24
C VAL A 76 -6.01 -4.96 -12.66
N LEU A 77 -6.06 -3.65 -12.48
CA LEU A 77 -5.12 -2.88 -11.68
C LEU A 77 -5.82 -2.41 -10.41
N SER A 78 -5.36 -2.85 -9.24
CA SER A 78 -5.88 -2.39 -7.95
C SER A 78 -5.03 -1.25 -7.42
N LEU A 79 -5.63 -0.11 -7.10
CA LEU A 79 -4.96 1.06 -6.54
C LEU A 79 -5.59 1.49 -5.23
N ASP A 80 -4.79 2.09 -4.37
CA ASP A 80 -5.27 2.89 -3.26
C ASP A 80 -5.46 4.34 -3.72
N ALA A 81 -6.39 5.09 -3.14
CA ALA A 81 -6.74 6.44 -3.61
C ALA A 81 -5.57 7.44 -3.57
N ASP A 82 -4.57 7.19 -2.71
CA ASP A 82 -3.35 7.97 -2.56
C ASP A 82 -2.17 7.48 -3.44
N GLU A 83 -2.46 6.57 -4.40
CA GLU A 83 -1.48 6.11 -5.40
C GLU A 83 -1.69 6.79 -6.76
N ARG A 84 -0.63 6.93 -7.56
CA ARG A 84 -0.62 7.51 -8.92
C ARG A 84 0.20 6.65 -9.85
N VAL A 85 -0.26 6.49 -11.08
CA VAL A 85 0.44 5.80 -12.16
C VAL A 85 1.14 6.83 -13.05
N PRO A 86 2.47 7.04 -12.94
CA PRO A 86 3.21 7.90 -13.85
C PRO A 86 3.16 7.40 -15.29
N GLN A 87 3.46 8.28 -16.24
CA GLN A 87 3.32 7.97 -17.67
C GLN A 87 4.22 6.81 -18.16
N ASP A 88 5.39 6.64 -17.56
CA ASP A 88 6.29 5.53 -17.85
C ASP A 88 5.73 4.19 -17.34
N LEU A 89 5.17 4.16 -16.12
CA LEU A 89 4.46 2.99 -15.59
C LEU A 89 3.19 2.69 -16.40
N ALA A 90 2.44 3.71 -16.80
CA ALA A 90 1.26 3.53 -17.65
C ALA A 90 1.61 2.81 -18.96
N ARG A 91 2.69 3.21 -19.64
CA ARG A 91 3.19 2.55 -20.86
C ARG A 91 3.60 1.10 -20.61
N GLU A 92 4.26 0.84 -19.48
CA GLU A 92 4.66 -0.52 -19.10
C GLU A 92 3.44 -1.42 -18.84
N ILE A 93 2.43 -0.92 -18.10
CA ILE A 93 1.16 -1.62 -17.87
C ILE A 93 0.44 -1.91 -19.19
N GLN A 94 0.31 -0.91 -20.06
CA GLN A 94 -0.33 -1.09 -21.38
C GLN A 94 0.39 -2.15 -22.22
N ALA A 95 1.73 -2.20 -22.18
CA ALA A 95 2.49 -3.23 -22.91
C ALA A 95 2.23 -4.64 -22.36
N VAL A 96 2.10 -4.79 -21.03
CA VAL A 96 1.70 -6.07 -20.40
C VAL A 96 0.29 -6.47 -20.84
N VAL A 97 -0.67 -5.56 -20.73
CA VAL A 97 -2.07 -5.80 -21.09
C VAL A 97 -2.20 -6.13 -22.57
N ALA A 98 -1.41 -5.53 -23.45
CA ALA A 98 -1.37 -5.83 -24.89
C ALA A 98 -0.67 -7.17 -25.24
N GLY A 99 -0.04 -7.85 -24.27
CA GLY A 99 0.75 -9.05 -24.51
C GLY A 99 2.09 -8.79 -25.22
N GLN A 100 2.56 -7.55 -25.21
CA GLN A 100 3.79 -7.09 -25.87
C GLN A 100 4.98 -6.99 -24.93
N SER A 101 4.76 -7.25 -23.63
CA SER A 101 5.79 -7.07 -22.61
C SER A 101 6.83 -8.19 -22.66
N GLN A 102 8.11 -7.78 -22.67
CA GLN A 102 9.26 -8.63 -22.33
C GLN A 102 9.52 -8.59 -20.81
N ALA A 103 8.47 -8.45 -19.97
CA ALA A 103 8.62 -8.49 -18.53
C ALA A 103 9.38 -9.75 -18.14
N GLN A 104 10.45 -9.61 -17.37
CA GLN A 104 11.30 -10.72 -16.96
C GLN A 104 10.50 -11.66 -16.03
N GLY A 105 9.97 -12.70 -16.62
CA GLY A 105 9.51 -13.89 -15.92
C GLY A 105 10.54 -15.01 -16.11
N PRO A 106 10.44 -16.12 -15.37
CA PRO A 106 11.37 -17.23 -15.49
C PRO A 106 11.40 -17.74 -16.94
N VAL A 107 12.62 -17.85 -17.46
CA VAL A 107 12.94 -18.41 -18.79
C VAL A 107 12.37 -19.82 -18.88
N ASN A 108 11.17 -20.00 -19.42
CA ASN A 108 10.52 -21.27 -19.75
C ASN A 108 9.07 -21.47 -19.23
N ARG A 109 8.32 -20.45 -18.87
CA ARG A 109 6.90 -20.60 -18.48
C ARG A 109 6.00 -19.57 -19.17
N LEU A 110 4.71 -19.94 -19.25
CA LEU A 110 3.61 -19.06 -19.66
C LEU A 110 3.80 -17.65 -19.11
N GLN A 111 3.45 -16.63 -19.88
CA GLN A 111 3.57 -15.23 -19.43
C GLN A 111 2.92 -15.04 -18.08
N PRO A 112 3.56 -14.31 -17.14
CA PRO A 112 2.98 -14.06 -15.83
C PRO A 112 1.60 -13.42 -15.94
N THR A 113 0.68 -13.83 -15.10
CA THR A 113 -0.67 -13.26 -15.02
C THR A 113 -0.86 -12.36 -13.81
N VAL A 114 0.17 -12.24 -12.96
CA VAL A 114 0.20 -11.40 -11.77
C VAL A 114 1.53 -10.69 -11.71
N PHE A 115 1.50 -9.37 -11.47
CA PHE A 115 2.69 -8.51 -11.46
C PHE A 115 2.77 -7.71 -10.19
N ASP A 116 3.98 -7.58 -9.67
CA ASP A 116 4.32 -6.61 -8.66
C ASP A 116 4.92 -5.34 -9.29
N ILE A 117 4.73 -4.23 -8.60
CA ILE A 117 5.14 -2.88 -9.02
C ILE A 117 6.00 -2.29 -7.90
N PRO A 118 7.19 -1.73 -8.18
CA PRO A 118 7.93 -0.98 -7.18
C PRO A 118 7.13 0.27 -6.80
N ARG A 119 7.05 0.56 -5.51
CA ARG A 119 6.28 1.70 -5.00
C ARG A 119 7.22 2.70 -4.34
N LEU A 120 7.17 3.95 -4.78
CA LEU A 120 7.95 5.05 -4.26
C LEU A 120 7.05 5.95 -3.42
N THR A 121 7.36 6.09 -2.13
CA THR A 121 6.53 6.85 -1.20
C THR A 121 7.05 8.27 -1.01
N GLN A 122 6.14 9.23 -1.07
CA GLN A 122 6.40 10.63 -0.76
C GLN A 122 6.15 10.90 0.72
N PHE A 123 7.03 11.70 1.33
CA PHE A 123 6.87 12.20 2.68
C PHE A 123 7.00 13.73 2.67
N CYS A 124 5.94 14.46 3.04
CA CYS A 124 5.90 15.92 3.09
C CYS A 124 6.49 16.60 1.85
N GLY A 125 6.10 16.12 0.66
CA GLY A 125 6.52 16.67 -0.63
C GLY A 125 7.86 16.14 -1.17
N GLN A 126 8.59 15.29 -0.45
CA GLN A 126 9.85 14.69 -0.92
C GLN A 126 9.73 13.18 -1.10
N TRP A 127 10.30 12.67 -2.18
CA TRP A 127 10.40 11.24 -2.45
C TRP A 127 11.49 10.60 -1.58
N ILE A 128 11.16 9.49 -0.92
CA ILE A 128 12.09 8.78 -0.03
C ILE A 128 12.63 7.55 -0.73
N HIS A 129 13.91 7.60 -1.07
CA HIS A 129 14.60 6.53 -1.80
C HIS A 129 15.33 5.55 -0.89
N HIS A 130 15.57 5.94 0.37
CA HIS A 130 16.37 5.21 1.34
C HIS A 130 15.58 4.98 2.64
N CYS A 131 16.20 5.12 3.80
CA CYS A 131 15.59 4.96 5.13
C CYS A 131 15.00 3.57 5.39
N GLY A 132 15.19 2.61 4.48
CA GLY A 132 14.56 1.29 4.53
C GLY A 132 13.12 1.27 4.01
N TRP A 133 12.68 2.33 3.31
CA TRP A 133 11.41 2.37 2.59
C TRP A 133 11.53 1.75 1.20
N GLN A 134 12.76 1.57 0.69
CA GLN A 134 13.04 0.88 -0.55
C GLN A 134 13.92 -0.36 -0.31
N PRO A 135 13.76 -1.43 -1.11
CA PRO A 135 12.71 -1.67 -2.10
C PRO A 135 11.35 -1.95 -1.42
N ASP A 136 10.30 -1.29 -1.90
CA ASP A 136 8.91 -1.61 -1.57
C ASP A 136 8.21 -2.06 -2.86
N ARG A 137 7.69 -3.28 -2.89
CA ARG A 137 6.99 -3.82 -4.06
C ARG A 137 5.62 -4.30 -3.65
N VAL A 138 4.62 -3.89 -4.43
CA VAL A 138 3.22 -4.22 -4.17
C VAL A 138 2.62 -4.94 -5.37
N THR A 139 1.91 -6.02 -5.15
CA THR A 139 1.23 -6.77 -6.21
C THR A 139 -0.09 -6.05 -6.52
N ARG A 140 -0.20 -5.45 -7.71
CA ARG A 140 -1.31 -4.58 -8.10
C ARG A 140 -1.96 -4.92 -9.43
N LEU A 141 -1.21 -5.49 -10.40
CA LEU A 141 -1.72 -5.81 -11.74
C LEU A 141 -1.87 -7.33 -11.89
N PHE A 142 -3.05 -7.79 -12.32
CA PHE A 142 -3.30 -9.23 -12.46
C PHE A 142 -4.45 -9.53 -13.46
N LYS A 143 -4.47 -10.74 -14.00
CA LYS A 143 -5.62 -11.22 -14.78
C LYS A 143 -6.80 -11.51 -13.87
N ARG A 144 -7.98 -11.04 -14.31
CA ARG A 144 -9.22 -11.26 -13.57
C ARG A 144 -9.53 -12.77 -13.49
N GLY A 145 -9.79 -13.22 -12.28
CA GLY A 145 -10.07 -14.62 -11.97
C GLY A 145 -8.85 -15.42 -11.49
N ASP A 146 -7.62 -14.96 -11.72
CA ASP A 146 -6.42 -15.65 -11.28
C ASP A 146 -6.06 -15.32 -9.82
N ALA A 147 -6.44 -14.14 -9.35
CA ALA A 147 -6.08 -13.66 -8.04
C ALA A 147 -7.26 -12.98 -7.30
N VAL A 148 -7.22 -13.05 -5.98
CA VAL A 148 -8.13 -12.40 -5.04
C VAL A 148 -7.34 -11.83 -3.86
N PHE A 149 -7.93 -10.92 -3.11
CA PHE A 149 -7.30 -10.43 -1.87
C PHE A 149 -7.62 -11.37 -0.71
N SER A 150 -6.66 -11.60 0.18
CA SER A 150 -6.88 -12.33 1.44
C SER A 150 -7.90 -11.57 2.33
N ASN A 151 -8.63 -12.31 3.17
CA ASN A 151 -9.64 -11.71 4.06
C ASN A 151 -9.05 -11.09 5.33
N ASP A 152 -7.76 -10.74 5.32
CA ASP A 152 -7.12 -10.08 6.45
C ASP A 152 -7.71 -8.69 6.67
N MET A 153 -7.96 -8.33 7.92
CA MET A 153 -8.51 -7.01 8.30
C MET A 153 -7.52 -5.88 7.97
N VAL A 154 -6.23 -6.17 8.10
CA VAL A 154 -5.11 -5.26 7.82
C VAL A 154 -3.99 -6.09 7.21
N HIS A 155 -3.23 -5.53 6.28
CA HIS A 155 -2.16 -6.21 5.54
C HIS A 155 -2.65 -7.31 4.60
N GLU A 156 -3.75 -7.05 3.92
CA GLU A 156 -4.26 -7.93 2.88
C GLU A 156 -3.19 -8.18 1.80
N LYS A 157 -3.15 -9.42 1.34
CA LYS A 157 -2.24 -9.85 0.28
C LYS A 157 -3.04 -10.30 -0.93
N LEU A 158 -2.48 -10.11 -2.11
CA LEU A 158 -3.02 -10.74 -3.30
C LEU A 158 -2.59 -12.23 -3.27
N ILE A 159 -3.57 -13.12 -3.29
CA ILE A 159 -3.40 -14.58 -3.29
C ILE A 159 -4.04 -15.18 -4.54
N SER A 160 -3.68 -16.40 -4.90
CA SER A 160 -4.33 -17.09 -6.01
C SER A 160 -5.82 -17.31 -5.72
N ALA A 161 -6.62 -17.51 -6.75
CA ALA A 161 -8.03 -17.86 -6.59
C ALA A 161 -8.24 -19.17 -5.77
N ALA A 162 -7.21 -20.02 -5.68
CA ALA A 162 -7.19 -21.22 -4.83
C ALA A 162 -6.77 -20.92 -3.36
N GLY A 163 -6.57 -19.66 -2.97
CA GLY A 163 -6.22 -19.24 -1.62
C GLY A 163 -4.75 -19.39 -1.23
N GLN A 164 -3.86 -19.61 -2.19
CA GLN A 164 -2.41 -19.79 -1.97
C GLN A 164 -1.65 -18.49 -2.25
N GLU A 165 -0.60 -18.21 -1.48
CA GLU A 165 0.32 -17.12 -1.79
C GLU A 165 1.05 -17.41 -3.13
N TRP A 166 1.24 -16.35 -3.92
CA TRP A 166 2.01 -16.45 -5.15
C TRP A 166 3.50 -16.67 -4.82
N PRO A 167 4.14 -17.71 -5.39
CA PRO A 167 5.58 -17.85 -5.28
C PRO A 167 6.25 -16.67 -6.01
N LYS A 168 7.30 -16.12 -5.44
CA LYS A 168 8.01 -14.96 -6.03
C LYS A 168 8.46 -15.23 -7.47
N GLU A 169 8.83 -16.45 -7.76
CA GLU A 169 9.26 -16.92 -9.08
C GLU A 169 8.11 -16.96 -10.10
N GLY A 170 6.85 -16.87 -9.64
CA GLY A 170 5.65 -16.86 -10.48
C GLY A 170 5.14 -15.46 -10.81
N LEU A 171 5.71 -14.43 -10.19
CA LEU A 171 5.33 -13.04 -10.42
C LEU A 171 6.10 -12.44 -11.60
N GLY A 172 5.39 -11.65 -12.39
CA GLY A 172 6.01 -10.68 -13.28
C GLY A 172 6.43 -9.44 -12.48
N HIS A 173 7.50 -8.77 -12.93
CA HIS A 173 8.04 -7.60 -12.25
C HIS A 173 8.01 -6.40 -13.19
N LEU A 174 7.22 -5.37 -12.84
CA LEU A 174 7.31 -4.07 -13.49
C LEU A 174 8.53 -3.31 -12.93
N ARG A 175 9.04 -2.35 -13.72
CA ARG A 175 10.27 -1.61 -13.43
C ARG A 175 10.01 -0.18 -12.99
N CYS A 176 8.97 0.44 -13.56
CA CYS A 176 8.61 1.80 -13.26
C CYS A 176 7.88 1.89 -11.92
N ASN A 177 8.10 2.99 -11.19
CA ASN A 177 7.55 3.17 -9.85
C ASN A 177 6.06 3.57 -9.90
N LEU A 178 5.26 2.98 -9.02
CA LEU A 178 3.98 3.51 -8.58
C LEU A 178 4.25 4.60 -7.53
N GLU A 179 3.73 5.79 -7.74
CA GLU A 179 3.86 6.90 -6.80
C GLU A 179 2.82 6.78 -5.68
N HIS A 180 3.27 6.97 -4.42
CA HIS A 180 2.42 6.84 -3.25
C HIS A 180 2.51 8.09 -2.35
N TYR A 181 1.42 8.82 -2.24
CA TYR A 181 1.31 10.10 -1.52
C TYR A 181 0.80 9.90 -0.09
N SER A 182 1.41 8.97 0.64
CA SER A 182 0.95 8.47 1.93
C SER A 182 1.00 9.49 3.07
N TYR A 183 1.94 10.44 2.99
CA TYR A 183 2.19 11.40 4.07
C TYR A 183 2.35 12.81 3.49
N ARG A 184 1.24 13.53 3.32
CA ARG A 184 1.26 14.91 2.85
C ARG A 184 1.73 15.89 3.91
N THR A 185 1.35 15.61 5.16
CA THR A 185 1.69 16.38 6.34
C THR A 185 2.30 15.50 7.42
N PRO A 186 3.02 16.08 8.39
CA PRO A 186 3.45 15.35 9.58
C PRO A 186 2.29 14.73 10.37
N ASP A 187 1.10 15.37 10.36
CA ASP A 187 -0.08 14.87 11.07
C ASP A 187 -0.58 13.53 10.52
N ASP A 188 -0.42 13.30 9.21
CA ASP A 188 -0.76 12.00 8.61
C ASP A 188 0.10 10.89 9.19
N TYR A 189 1.38 11.20 9.43
CA TYR A 189 2.28 10.25 10.07
C TYR A 189 1.91 10.01 11.54
N TRP A 190 1.61 11.06 12.31
CA TRP A 190 1.27 10.94 13.73
C TRP A 190 0.01 10.12 13.94
N ARG A 191 -1.03 10.33 13.13
CA ARG A 191 -2.27 9.55 13.17
C ARG A 191 -2.02 8.06 12.89
N LYS A 192 -1.25 7.75 11.85
CA LYS A 192 -0.88 6.37 11.50
C LYS A 192 0.00 5.75 12.60
N LEU A 193 0.95 6.50 13.15
CA LEU A 193 1.83 6.04 14.23
C LEU A 193 1.03 5.62 15.48
N GLU A 194 0.11 6.45 15.92
CA GLU A 194 -0.73 6.13 17.08
C GLU A 194 -1.50 4.83 16.86
N HIS A 195 -2.22 4.75 15.74
CA HIS A 195 -3.04 3.59 15.41
C HIS A 195 -2.22 2.29 15.35
N TYR A 196 -1.15 2.28 14.55
CA TYR A 196 -0.32 1.08 14.37
C TYR A 196 0.49 0.70 15.61
N SER A 197 0.95 1.68 16.40
CA SER A 197 1.68 1.40 17.63
C SER A 197 0.79 0.74 18.67
N ARG A 198 -0.45 1.22 18.82
CA ARG A 198 -1.45 0.65 19.73
C ARG A 198 -1.86 -0.77 19.30
N ALA A 199 -2.20 -0.95 18.04
CA ALA A 199 -2.58 -2.26 17.49
C ALA A 199 -1.46 -3.31 17.68
N TRP A 200 -0.22 -2.95 17.37
CA TRP A 200 0.95 -3.80 17.54
C TRP A 200 1.16 -4.19 19.01
N ALA A 201 1.03 -3.22 19.93
CA ALA A 201 1.22 -3.45 21.34
C ALA A 201 0.13 -4.37 21.91
N GLN A 202 -1.13 -4.18 21.54
CA GLN A 202 -2.25 -5.02 21.94
C GLN A 202 -2.09 -6.46 21.48
N GLU A 203 -1.71 -6.66 20.21
CA GLU A 203 -1.44 -8.00 19.65
C GLU A 203 -0.34 -8.73 20.43
N ARG A 204 0.77 -8.03 20.74
CA ARG A 204 1.88 -8.62 21.51
C ARG A 204 1.51 -8.86 22.96
N HIS A 205 0.74 -7.98 23.55
CA HIS A 205 0.23 -8.14 24.91
C HIS A 205 -0.68 -9.37 25.01
N SER A 206 -1.60 -9.58 24.07
CA SER A 206 -2.48 -10.78 24.04
C SER A 206 -1.69 -12.09 23.91
N ARG A 207 -0.48 -12.03 23.34
CA ARG A 207 0.45 -13.17 23.23
C ARG A 207 1.37 -13.32 24.46
N GLY A 208 1.20 -12.50 25.51
CA GLY A 208 2.00 -12.54 26.74
C GLY A 208 3.44 -12.05 26.58
N VAL A 209 3.78 -11.30 25.51
CA VAL A 209 5.14 -10.80 25.27
C VAL A 209 5.45 -9.67 26.24
N LYS A 210 6.39 -9.88 27.17
CA LYS A 210 6.88 -8.86 28.11
C LYS A 210 8.07 -8.10 27.55
N VAL A 211 8.15 -6.81 27.87
CA VAL A 211 9.25 -5.93 27.49
C VAL A 211 9.67 -5.04 28.66
N SER A 212 10.95 -4.65 28.68
CA SER A 212 11.48 -3.67 29.63
C SER A 212 11.62 -2.30 28.99
N MET A 213 11.65 -1.25 29.80
CA MET A 213 11.93 0.12 29.35
C MET A 213 13.28 0.22 28.61
N LEU A 214 14.29 -0.48 29.13
CA LEU A 214 15.62 -0.51 28.50
C LEU A 214 15.55 -1.10 27.08
N ARG A 215 14.72 -2.16 26.87
CA ARG A 215 14.51 -2.73 25.54
C ARG A 215 13.81 -1.76 24.62
N ALA A 216 12.83 -0.99 25.11
CA ALA A 216 12.14 0.04 24.30
C ALA A 216 13.13 1.10 23.79
N LEU A 217 13.98 1.61 24.69
CA LEU A 217 15.02 2.60 24.35
C LEU A 217 16.05 2.02 23.36
N ALA A 218 16.63 0.86 23.69
CA ALA A 218 17.63 0.22 22.83
C ALA A 218 17.08 -0.09 21.42
N SER A 219 15.83 -0.57 21.33
CA SER A 219 15.17 -0.85 20.05
C SER A 219 14.97 0.42 19.22
N SER A 220 14.61 1.53 19.86
CA SER A 220 14.46 2.83 19.20
C SER A 220 15.78 3.35 18.64
N VAL A 221 16.84 3.34 19.47
CA VAL A 221 18.19 3.77 19.04
C VAL A 221 18.68 2.88 17.86
N PHE A 222 18.50 1.58 17.99
CA PHE A 222 18.88 0.66 16.90
C PHE A 222 18.05 0.90 15.62
N ALA A 223 16.76 1.20 15.73
CA ALA A 223 15.90 1.52 14.58
C ALA A 223 16.43 2.77 13.86
N PHE A 224 16.80 3.83 14.59
CA PHE A 224 17.44 5.01 14.01
C PHE A 224 18.74 4.66 13.29
N PHE A 225 19.68 4.00 13.99
CA PHE A 225 20.96 3.60 13.39
C PHE A 225 20.78 2.76 12.14
N ARG A 226 19.89 1.77 12.19
CA ARG A 226 19.59 0.91 11.05
C ARG A 226 19.04 1.70 9.85
N SER A 227 18.08 2.59 10.08
CA SER A 227 17.45 3.32 8.97
C SER A 227 18.38 4.43 8.42
N TYR A 228 19.06 5.17 9.29
CA TYR A 228 19.89 6.31 8.90
C TYR A 228 21.23 5.87 8.33
N VAL A 229 21.91 4.92 8.98
CA VAL A 229 23.26 4.48 8.58
C VAL A 229 23.19 3.26 7.64
N LEU A 230 22.60 2.14 8.10
CA LEU A 230 22.64 0.88 7.34
C LEU A 230 21.72 0.90 6.12
N ARG A 231 20.63 1.68 6.16
CA ARG A 231 19.69 1.87 5.04
C ARG A 231 19.88 3.22 4.35
N LEU A 232 21.06 3.83 4.54
CA LEU A 232 21.53 5.03 3.83
C LEU A 232 20.56 6.22 3.91
N GLY A 233 19.78 6.35 5.00
CA GLY A 233 18.80 7.43 5.13
C GLY A 233 19.42 8.84 5.05
N PHE A 234 20.71 8.99 5.34
CA PHE A 234 21.43 10.26 5.18
C PHE A 234 21.50 10.73 3.70
N LEU A 235 21.32 9.83 2.72
CA LEU A 235 21.30 10.21 1.31
C LEU A 235 19.99 10.92 0.90
N ASP A 236 18.90 10.77 1.67
CA ASP A 236 17.66 11.52 1.47
C ASP A 236 17.71 12.91 2.19
N GLY A 237 18.90 13.36 2.60
CA GLY A 237 19.14 14.68 3.18
C GLY A 237 18.41 14.91 4.52
N SER A 238 17.95 16.14 4.75
CA SER A 238 17.24 16.52 5.98
C SER A 238 15.93 15.75 6.16
N MET A 239 15.23 15.44 5.07
CA MET A 239 14.01 14.66 5.14
C MET A 239 14.29 13.20 5.51
N GLY A 240 15.40 12.62 5.01
CA GLY A 240 15.85 11.29 5.42
C GLY A 240 16.16 11.23 6.92
N LEU A 241 16.80 12.27 7.47
CA LEU A 241 17.00 12.38 8.93
C LEU A 241 15.66 12.41 9.68
N ALA A 242 14.71 13.26 9.23
CA ALA A 242 13.38 13.36 9.85
C ALA A 242 12.65 12.02 9.82
N VAL A 243 12.59 11.34 8.68
CA VAL A 243 11.97 10.02 8.52
C VAL A 243 12.59 8.98 9.44
N CYS A 244 13.94 8.95 9.54
CA CYS A 244 14.64 8.00 10.41
C CYS A 244 14.36 8.27 11.91
N MET A 245 14.29 9.55 12.30
CA MET A 245 13.88 9.93 13.67
C MET A 245 12.45 9.49 13.98
N MET A 246 11.53 9.70 13.04
CA MET A 246 10.13 9.31 13.19
C MET A 246 9.97 7.79 13.25
N GLN A 247 10.75 7.01 12.50
CA GLN A 247 10.76 5.54 12.60
C GLN A 247 11.28 5.05 13.96
N ALA A 248 12.32 5.72 14.50
CA ALA A 248 12.83 5.44 15.83
C ALA A 248 11.77 5.72 16.90
N GLN A 249 11.07 6.86 16.78
CA GLN A 249 9.97 7.22 17.67
C GLN A 249 8.80 6.24 17.57
N ALA A 250 8.42 5.79 16.35
CA ALA A 250 7.41 4.76 16.18
C ALA A 250 7.81 3.44 16.84
N THR A 251 9.09 3.08 16.77
CA THR A 251 9.63 1.90 17.43
C THR A 251 9.54 2.05 18.95
N PHE A 252 9.94 3.21 19.47
CA PHE A 252 9.81 3.50 20.92
C PHE A 252 8.33 3.40 21.34
N ALA A 253 7.43 4.08 20.63
CA ALA A 253 6.00 4.11 20.95
C ALA A 253 5.40 2.69 21.05
N LYS A 254 5.70 1.79 20.10
CA LYS A 254 5.26 0.39 20.12
C LYS A 254 5.68 -0.34 21.41
N TYR A 255 6.96 -0.30 21.72
CA TYR A 255 7.50 -1.01 22.88
C TYR A 255 7.10 -0.36 24.19
N PHE A 256 7.03 0.98 24.25
CA PHE A 256 6.59 1.71 25.43
C PHE A 256 5.11 1.45 25.75
N THR A 257 4.24 1.48 24.73
CA THR A 257 2.82 1.11 24.91
C THR A 257 2.69 -0.31 25.44
N LEU A 258 3.44 -1.27 24.88
CA LEU A 258 3.43 -2.65 25.36
C LEU A 258 3.92 -2.75 26.82
N TYR A 259 4.96 -1.99 27.20
CA TYR A 259 5.44 -1.92 28.57
C TYR A 259 4.36 -1.42 29.52
N CYS A 260 3.67 -0.32 29.17
CA CYS A 260 2.59 0.24 29.99
C CYS A 260 1.39 -0.70 30.15
N LEU A 261 1.03 -1.47 29.11
CA LEU A 261 -0.05 -2.45 29.19
C LEU A 261 0.21 -3.55 30.24
N HIS A 262 1.49 -3.89 30.49
CA HIS A 262 1.84 -4.86 31.52
C HIS A 262 1.87 -4.24 32.91
N GLN A 263 2.26 -2.96 33.05
CA GLN A 263 2.31 -2.30 34.36
C GLN A 263 0.91 -2.02 34.95
N ASN A 264 -0.11 -1.87 34.11
CA ASN A 264 -1.48 -1.60 34.54
C ASN A 264 -2.27 -2.87 34.95
N GLN A 265 -1.62 -4.03 34.96
CA GLN A 265 -2.24 -5.32 35.37
C GLN A 265 -1.73 -5.81 36.74
N ASP A 266 -0.69 -5.18 37.28
CA ASP A 266 -0.17 -5.35 38.64
C ASP A 266 -0.78 -4.28 39.55
#